data_6ad4142851974c4d0de56dcee745a2ee
#
_entry.id   6ad4142851974c4d0de56dcee745a2ee
#
_cell.length_a   1.000
_cell.length_b   1.000
_cell.length_c   1.000
_cell.angle_alpha   90.00
_cell.angle_beta   90.00
_cell.angle_gamma   90.00
#
_symmetry.space_group_name_H-M   'P 1'
#
loop_
_entity.id
_entity.type
_entity.pdbx_description
1 polymer ?
#
loop_
_entity_poly.entity_id
_entity_poly.type
_entity_poly.pdbx_seq_one_letter_code
_entity_poly.pdbx_strand_id
1 'polypeptide(L)'
;MSKAKLFIENFLVYGLGGIISKIIPLIMVPIVTRIMPSTEYYGLSDLSGTIVSFTSALAIIGMYDAMFRMFFEENDIEYKKTVCSTTLFFTLATSFIVFILMLVLKNIIADFFFQNRKYSYLVYITAIATLVGATNGIISAPTRMQNKRKIFLVTNTISPVLSYVVSIPLLLRGYYVIALPLACVISGITMEITFWFLNKEWFSVKKIDFPLLKQLLEIAVPLFPNFLIYWIFNSSDRVMIANLLDVGQAGIYSVGSKLGHASQLIYTAFAGGWQYFAFSTMKEGNQVKTNSLVFEYLGVISFICTMAVCVVAHPLYEILFSKEYVTGFLISPYLFLAPLLQMLFQVAANQFIVVKKTWPNILILSSGAVLNVILNLILIPRIGIEGAAIATLAGYFISDVVCMVVLCKMKLMMISLRFIFVSILTIFFLLIWRILLLERIFLCLLILVIFLFLFSMMYLRDIRVILKRRINEK
;
A
#
# COMPACT_ATOMS: atom_id res chain seq x y z
N MET A 1 3.42 -27.87 -18.33
CA MET A 1 2.59 -26.65 -18.37
C MET A 1 3.34 -25.56 -19.12
N SER A 2 2.67 -24.80 -20.02
CA SER A 2 3.34 -23.66 -20.68
C SER A 2 3.64 -22.59 -19.62
N LYS A 3 4.78 -21.88 -19.74
CA LYS A 3 5.18 -20.80 -18.83
C LYS A 3 4.08 -19.73 -18.69
N ALA A 4 3.35 -19.48 -19.78
CA ALA A 4 2.19 -18.57 -19.80
C ALA A 4 1.03 -19.06 -18.92
N LYS A 5 0.67 -20.34 -18.95
CA LYS A 5 -0.38 -20.93 -18.11
C LYS A 5 -0.01 -20.84 -16.64
N LEU A 6 1.24 -21.16 -16.29
CA LEU A 6 1.77 -21.01 -14.93
C LEU A 6 1.68 -19.56 -14.43
N PHE A 7 2.02 -18.60 -15.30
CA PHE A 7 1.94 -17.18 -14.99
C PHE A 7 0.48 -16.73 -14.73
N ILE A 8 -0.44 -17.06 -15.61
CA ILE A 8 -1.86 -16.69 -15.47
C ILE A 8 -2.46 -17.29 -14.21
N GLU A 9 -2.17 -18.56 -13.90
CA GLU A 9 -2.65 -19.21 -12.69
C GLU A 9 -2.07 -18.57 -11.43
N ASN A 10 -0.78 -18.23 -11.42
CA ASN A 10 -0.15 -17.51 -10.31
C ASN A 10 -0.76 -16.11 -10.14
N PHE A 11 -0.92 -15.38 -11.23
CA PHE A 11 -1.55 -14.05 -11.21
C PHE A 11 -2.97 -14.09 -10.62
N LEU A 12 -3.79 -15.04 -11.08
CA LEU A 12 -5.16 -15.17 -10.57
C LEU A 12 -5.19 -15.55 -9.08
N VAL A 13 -4.41 -16.53 -8.65
CA VAL A 13 -4.48 -17.01 -7.26
C VAL A 13 -3.84 -16.03 -6.28
N TYR A 14 -2.65 -15.50 -6.58
CA TYR A 14 -2.00 -14.51 -5.70
C TYR A 14 -2.73 -13.17 -5.75
N GLY A 15 -3.26 -12.78 -6.91
CA GLY A 15 -4.11 -11.60 -7.05
C GLY A 15 -5.41 -11.71 -6.27
N LEU A 16 -6.15 -12.81 -6.42
CA LEU A 16 -7.38 -13.07 -5.66
C LEU A 16 -7.13 -13.13 -4.15
N GLY A 17 -6.07 -13.81 -3.71
CA GLY A 17 -5.71 -13.85 -2.29
C GLY A 17 -5.40 -12.46 -1.73
N GLY A 18 -4.68 -11.63 -2.49
CA GLY A 18 -4.41 -10.24 -2.13
C GLY A 18 -5.67 -9.37 -2.12
N ILE A 19 -6.60 -9.60 -3.04
CA ILE A 19 -7.89 -8.89 -3.10
C ILE A 19 -8.77 -9.27 -1.90
N ILE A 20 -8.95 -10.57 -1.63
CA ILE A 20 -9.82 -11.06 -0.54
C ILE A 20 -9.31 -10.55 0.81
N SER A 21 -7.98 -10.58 1.05
CA SER A 21 -7.39 -10.07 2.30
C SER A 21 -7.64 -8.58 2.56
N LYS A 22 -7.92 -7.80 1.52
CA LYS A 22 -8.22 -6.36 1.61
C LYS A 22 -9.72 -6.06 1.62
N ILE A 23 -10.54 -6.87 0.93
CA ILE A 23 -11.99 -6.70 0.89
C ILE A 23 -12.61 -7.00 2.27
N ILE A 24 -12.15 -8.04 2.97
CA ILE A 24 -12.68 -8.38 4.30
C ILE A 24 -12.56 -7.19 5.27
N PRO A 25 -11.38 -6.57 5.48
CA PRO A 25 -11.28 -5.36 6.29
C PRO A 25 -12.17 -4.22 5.79
N LEU A 26 -12.28 -4.02 4.48
CA LEU A 26 -13.09 -2.96 3.90
C LEU A 26 -14.58 -3.08 4.27
N ILE A 27 -15.13 -4.31 4.25
CA ILE A 27 -16.51 -4.60 4.64
C ILE A 27 -16.67 -4.50 6.17
N MET A 28 -15.66 -4.86 6.94
CA MET A 28 -15.74 -4.92 8.40
C MET A 28 -15.55 -3.56 9.07
N VAL A 29 -14.88 -2.60 8.41
CA VAL A 29 -14.67 -1.25 8.97
C VAL A 29 -15.98 -0.55 9.34
N PRO A 30 -17.03 -0.52 8.49
CA PRO A 30 -18.34 0.04 8.89
C PRO A 30 -18.96 -0.61 10.12
N ILE A 31 -18.82 -1.93 10.27
CA ILE A 31 -19.35 -2.67 11.42
C ILE A 31 -18.61 -2.28 12.69
N VAL A 32 -17.28 -2.30 12.63
CA VAL A 32 -16.41 -1.96 13.78
C VAL A 32 -16.63 -0.53 14.24
N THR A 33 -16.69 0.42 13.31
CA THR A 33 -16.88 1.86 13.62
C THR A 33 -18.25 2.17 14.20
N ARG A 34 -19.29 1.39 13.88
CA ARG A 34 -20.61 1.52 14.48
C ARG A 34 -20.68 0.99 15.91
N ILE A 35 -19.85 0.00 16.27
CA ILE A 35 -19.79 -0.56 17.62
C ILE A 35 -18.96 0.36 18.54
N MET A 36 -17.94 1.03 18.01
CA MET A 36 -17.07 1.92 18.79
C MET A 36 -17.78 3.25 19.10
N PRO A 37 -17.85 3.68 20.38
CA PRO A 37 -18.54 4.91 20.77
C PRO A 37 -17.77 6.20 20.45
N SER A 38 -16.48 6.13 20.08
CA SER A 38 -15.64 7.30 19.74
C SER A 38 -14.65 6.95 18.64
N THR A 39 -14.32 7.94 17.81
CA THR A 39 -13.31 7.84 16.74
C THR A 39 -11.88 7.64 17.31
N GLU A 40 -11.65 8.08 18.56
CA GLU A 40 -10.36 7.87 19.26
C GLU A 40 -9.98 6.39 19.34
N TYR A 41 -10.94 5.49 19.61
CA TYR A 41 -10.64 4.05 19.72
C TYR A 41 -10.15 3.44 18.42
N TYR A 42 -10.76 3.86 17.31
CA TYR A 42 -10.28 3.40 16.00
C TYR A 42 -8.92 4.02 15.67
N GLY A 43 -8.71 5.29 16.02
CA GLY A 43 -7.42 5.99 15.89
C GLY A 43 -6.30 5.29 16.66
N LEU A 44 -6.52 4.93 17.92
CA LEU A 44 -5.56 4.17 18.74
C LEU A 44 -5.20 2.83 18.10
N SER A 45 -6.19 2.13 17.57
CA SER A 45 -5.95 0.84 16.90
C SER A 45 -5.14 1.00 15.61
N ASP A 46 -5.45 2.00 14.79
CA ASP A 46 -4.73 2.23 13.53
C ASP A 46 -3.31 2.73 13.77
N LEU A 47 -3.10 3.61 14.78
CA LEU A 47 -1.77 4.03 15.23
C LEU A 47 -0.97 2.85 15.78
N SER A 48 -1.60 1.91 16.51
CA SER A 48 -0.95 0.65 16.91
C SER A 48 -0.46 -0.13 15.70
N GLY A 49 -1.27 -0.26 14.65
CA GLY A 49 -0.87 -0.86 13.37
C GLY A 49 0.27 -0.10 12.67
N THR A 50 0.25 1.23 12.76
CA THR A 50 1.31 2.10 12.22
C THR A 50 2.64 1.88 12.93
N ILE A 51 2.64 1.74 14.27
CA ILE A 51 3.83 1.37 15.06
C ILE A 51 4.35 0.01 14.60
N VAL A 52 3.46 -1.01 14.55
CA VAL A 52 3.85 -2.37 14.15
C VAL A 52 4.45 -2.40 12.74
N SER A 53 3.86 -1.67 11.78
CA SER A 53 4.39 -1.62 10.41
C SER A 53 5.79 -1.02 10.34
N PHE A 54 6.06 0.05 11.09
CA PHE A 54 7.36 0.70 11.18
C PHE A 54 8.40 -0.19 11.85
N THR A 55 8.07 -0.68 13.04
CA THR A 55 9.01 -1.46 13.87
C THR A 55 9.29 -2.85 13.28
N SER A 56 8.32 -3.46 12.60
CA SER A 56 8.55 -4.71 11.84
C SER A 56 9.48 -4.47 10.64
N ALA A 57 9.35 -3.36 9.93
CA ALA A 57 10.28 -3.01 8.85
C ALA A 57 11.70 -2.79 9.37
N LEU A 58 11.86 -2.14 10.54
CA LEU A 58 13.14 -2.02 11.24
C LEU A 58 13.72 -3.38 11.66
N ALA A 59 12.88 -4.31 12.08
CA ALA A 59 13.31 -5.65 12.48
C ALA A 59 13.74 -6.52 11.29
N ILE A 60 13.03 -6.42 10.16
CA ILE A 60 13.29 -7.23 8.96
C ILE A 60 14.48 -6.70 8.16
N ILE A 61 14.71 -5.39 8.08
CA ILE A 61 15.81 -4.73 7.35
C ILE A 61 15.99 -5.26 5.91
N GLY A 62 14.90 -5.53 5.19
CA GLY A 62 14.98 -6.05 3.81
C GLY A 62 15.35 -7.54 3.67
N MET A 63 15.53 -8.27 4.77
CA MET A 63 15.95 -9.68 4.77
C MET A 63 14.98 -10.62 4.04
N TYR A 64 13.68 -10.25 3.97
CA TYR A 64 12.70 -11.02 3.20
C TYR A 64 13.06 -11.09 1.71
N ASP A 65 13.40 -9.97 1.11
CA ASP A 65 13.72 -9.89 -0.32
C ASP A 65 15.10 -10.53 -0.60
N ALA A 66 16.07 -10.33 0.30
CA ALA A 66 17.37 -10.99 0.23
C ALA A 66 17.24 -12.53 0.29
N MET A 67 16.44 -13.03 1.25
CA MET A 67 16.13 -14.45 1.37
C MET A 67 15.46 -14.98 0.09
N PHE A 68 14.48 -14.25 -0.44
CA PHE A 68 13.75 -14.66 -1.64
C PHE A 68 14.70 -14.78 -2.84
N ARG A 69 15.61 -13.82 -3.01
CA ARG A 69 16.61 -13.86 -4.07
C ARG A 69 17.59 -15.01 -3.91
N MET A 70 18.21 -15.15 -2.73
CA MET A 70 19.23 -16.16 -2.47
C MET A 70 18.67 -17.59 -2.55
N PHE A 71 17.39 -17.79 -2.16
CA PHE A 71 16.74 -19.10 -2.26
C PHE A 71 16.72 -19.68 -3.68
N PHE A 72 16.73 -18.84 -4.70
CA PHE A 72 16.76 -19.24 -6.11
C PHE A 72 18.15 -19.15 -6.76
N GLU A 73 19.18 -18.78 -6.00
CA GLU A 73 20.57 -18.73 -6.50
C GLU A 73 21.07 -20.14 -6.83
N GLU A 74 20.82 -21.09 -5.93
CA GLU A 74 21.22 -22.48 -6.11
C GLU A 74 20.03 -23.44 -6.01
N ASN A 75 20.14 -24.60 -6.68
CA ASN A 75 19.12 -25.63 -6.64
C ASN A 75 19.25 -26.59 -5.46
N ASP A 76 20.40 -26.57 -4.75
CA ASP A 76 20.65 -27.44 -3.60
C ASP A 76 19.68 -27.15 -2.45
N ILE A 77 19.07 -28.22 -1.91
CA ILE A 77 18.09 -28.13 -0.81
C ILE A 77 18.78 -27.72 0.49
N GLU A 78 20.01 -28.18 0.71
CA GLU A 78 20.73 -27.86 1.94
C GLU A 78 21.16 -26.39 1.96
N TYR A 79 21.59 -25.84 0.83
CA TYR A 79 21.81 -24.41 0.68
C TYR A 79 20.55 -23.59 0.96
N LYS A 80 19.41 -23.97 0.38
CA LYS A 80 18.10 -23.29 0.61
C LYS A 80 17.70 -23.30 2.07
N LYS A 81 17.89 -24.41 2.77
CA LYS A 81 17.64 -24.49 4.22
C LYS A 81 18.58 -23.61 5.02
N THR A 82 19.85 -23.49 4.61
CA THR A 82 20.82 -22.60 5.22
C THR A 82 20.42 -21.13 5.04
N VAL A 83 19.99 -20.73 3.84
CA VAL A 83 19.43 -19.39 3.57
C VAL A 83 18.24 -19.10 4.49
N CYS A 84 17.26 -20.01 4.56
CA CYS A 84 16.07 -19.84 5.41
C CYS A 84 16.44 -19.74 6.90
N SER A 85 17.31 -20.62 7.38
CA SER A 85 17.69 -20.68 8.80
C SER A 85 18.50 -19.46 9.23
N THR A 86 19.46 -19.02 8.41
CA THR A 86 20.29 -17.84 8.67
C THR A 86 19.45 -16.57 8.68
N THR A 87 18.51 -16.45 7.73
CA THR A 87 17.58 -15.31 7.68
C THR A 87 16.67 -15.26 8.89
N LEU A 88 16.09 -16.40 9.30
CA LEU A 88 15.22 -16.47 10.48
C LEU A 88 15.99 -16.12 11.75
N PHE A 89 17.21 -16.65 11.92
CA PHE A 89 18.07 -16.34 13.07
C PHE A 89 18.31 -14.84 13.20
N PHE A 90 18.72 -14.20 12.11
CA PHE A 90 18.95 -12.75 12.10
C PHE A 90 17.67 -11.98 12.43
N THR A 91 16.56 -12.30 11.77
CA THR A 91 15.28 -11.62 12.00
C THR A 91 14.74 -11.83 13.41
N LEU A 92 14.93 -13.01 14.01
CA LEU A 92 14.62 -13.26 15.41
C LEU A 92 15.46 -12.38 16.35
N ALA A 93 16.78 -12.29 16.11
CA ALA A 93 17.67 -11.47 16.93
C ALA A 93 17.30 -9.97 16.83
N THR A 94 17.12 -9.45 15.63
CA THR A 94 16.76 -8.04 15.40
C THR A 94 15.36 -7.72 15.93
N SER A 95 14.37 -8.59 15.70
CA SER A 95 13.00 -8.38 16.22
C SER A 95 12.94 -8.44 17.74
N PHE A 96 13.77 -9.28 18.37
CA PHE A 96 13.90 -9.31 19.82
C PHE A 96 14.54 -8.04 20.38
N ILE A 97 15.58 -7.51 19.70
CA ILE A 97 16.19 -6.21 20.07
C ILE A 97 15.14 -5.11 19.95
N VAL A 98 14.39 -5.03 18.85
CA VAL A 98 13.31 -4.05 18.66
C VAL A 98 12.22 -4.21 19.72
N PHE A 99 11.83 -5.44 20.05
CA PHE A 99 10.88 -5.74 21.12
C PHE A 99 11.34 -5.16 22.47
N ILE A 100 12.58 -5.43 22.90
CA ILE A 100 13.14 -4.89 24.14
C ILE A 100 13.19 -3.36 24.10
N LEU A 101 13.63 -2.76 23.00
CA LEU A 101 13.65 -1.31 22.83
C LEU A 101 12.25 -0.70 22.98
N MET A 102 11.23 -1.33 22.40
CA MET A 102 9.84 -0.87 22.55
C MET A 102 9.37 -0.93 24.00
N LEU A 103 9.74 -1.97 24.76
CA LEU A 103 9.39 -2.09 26.17
C LEU A 103 10.08 -1.03 27.03
N VAL A 104 11.36 -0.76 26.77
CA VAL A 104 12.13 0.28 27.48
C VAL A 104 11.57 1.68 27.16
N LEU A 105 11.26 1.93 25.91
CA LEU A 105 10.78 3.24 25.41
C LEU A 105 9.25 3.37 25.45
N LYS A 106 8.51 2.47 26.10
CA LYS A 106 7.04 2.40 26.05
C LYS A 106 6.33 3.72 26.34
N ASN A 107 6.82 4.50 27.29
CA ASN A 107 6.22 5.77 27.67
C ASN A 107 6.46 6.84 26.59
N ILE A 108 7.63 6.87 26.00
CA ILE A 108 7.98 7.79 24.90
C ILE A 108 7.17 7.44 23.66
N ILE A 109 7.04 6.15 23.35
CA ILE A 109 6.22 5.67 22.24
C ILE A 109 4.75 6.02 22.46
N ALA A 110 4.24 5.84 23.68
CA ALA A 110 2.85 6.19 24.01
C ALA A 110 2.60 7.70 23.91
N ASP A 111 3.50 8.53 24.41
CA ASP A 111 3.41 9.98 24.32
C ASP A 111 3.44 10.44 22.85
N PHE A 112 4.32 9.87 22.03
CA PHE A 112 4.51 10.29 20.64
C PHE A 112 3.39 9.80 19.71
N PHE A 113 2.96 8.53 19.82
CA PHE A 113 1.97 7.95 18.93
C PHE A 113 0.53 8.09 19.42
N PHE A 114 0.29 7.93 20.72
CA PHE A 114 -1.06 7.92 21.29
C PHE A 114 -1.41 9.23 22.03
N GLN A 115 -0.47 10.18 22.10
CA GLN A 115 -0.62 11.48 22.79
C GLN A 115 -0.99 11.36 24.28
N ASN A 116 -0.85 10.16 24.87
CA ASN A 116 -1.20 9.95 26.27
C ASN A 116 -0.52 8.69 26.85
N ARG A 117 0.23 8.88 27.95
CA ARG A 117 0.90 7.80 28.70
C ARG A 117 -0.02 6.73 29.24
N LYS A 118 -1.30 7.05 29.47
CA LYS A 118 -2.27 6.05 29.93
C LYS A 118 -2.37 4.85 28.97
N TYR A 119 -2.05 5.06 27.68
CA TYR A 119 -2.06 4.00 26.64
C TYR A 119 -0.72 3.26 26.51
N SER A 120 0.25 3.46 27.43
CA SER A 120 1.54 2.75 27.39
C SER A 120 1.40 1.22 27.42
N TYR A 121 0.29 0.69 27.95
CA TYR A 121 0.00 -0.73 27.91
C TYR A 121 -0.27 -1.27 26.49
N LEU A 122 -0.73 -0.42 25.55
CA LEU A 122 -0.85 -0.81 24.13
C LEU A 122 0.52 -1.10 23.51
N VAL A 123 1.58 -0.47 24.01
CA VAL A 123 2.94 -0.70 23.50
C VAL A 123 3.37 -2.15 23.77
N TYR A 124 2.93 -2.79 24.86
CA TYR A 124 3.20 -4.21 25.08
C TYR A 124 2.56 -5.09 23.97
N ILE A 125 1.30 -4.78 23.62
CA ILE A 125 0.58 -5.50 22.56
C ILE A 125 1.24 -5.27 21.20
N THR A 126 1.62 -4.01 20.90
CA THR A 126 2.29 -3.67 19.64
C THR A 126 3.69 -4.27 19.54
N ALA A 127 4.43 -4.36 20.68
CA ALA A 127 5.75 -5.00 20.71
C ALA A 127 5.66 -6.51 20.38
N ILE A 128 4.68 -7.21 20.96
CA ILE A 128 4.41 -8.62 20.60
C ILE A 128 4.00 -8.72 19.13
N ALA A 129 3.11 -7.84 18.65
CA ALA A 129 2.70 -7.82 17.26
C ALA A 129 3.87 -7.58 16.28
N THR A 130 4.83 -6.75 16.67
CA THR A 130 6.06 -6.48 15.90
C THR A 130 6.92 -7.74 15.80
N LEU A 131 7.17 -8.41 16.91
CA LEU A 131 7.97 -9.64 16.95
C LEU A 131 7.33 -10.71 16.06
N VAL A 132 6.05 -10.98 16.25
CA VAL A 132 5.27 -11.94 15.44
C VAL A 132 5.21 -11.52 13.98
N GLY A 133 4.98 -10.24 13.69
CA GLY A 133 4.88 -9.75 12.31
C GLY A 133 6.18 -9.90 11.52
N ALA A 134 7.33 -9.62 12.16
CA ALA A 134 8.63 -9.76 11.55
C ALA A 134 9.00 -11.23 11.29
N THR A 135 8.81 -12.10 12.26
CA THR A 135 9.14 -13.53 12.15
C THR A 135 8.19 -14.28 11.22
N ASN A 136 6.88 -13.98 11.27
CA ASN A 136 5.88 -14.57 10.38
C ASN A 136 6.19 -14.29 8.89
N GLY A 137 6.68 -13.09 8.56
CA GLY A 137 7.14 -12.77 7.21
C GLY A 137 8.15 -13.78 6.68
N ILE A 138 9.14 -14.15 7.50
CA ILE A 138 10.21 -15.10 7.14
C ILE A 138 9.73 -16.55 7.19
N ILE A 139 8.98 -16.94 8.24
CA ILE A 139 8.51 -18.33 8.43
C ILE A 139 7.50 -18.72 7.32
N SER A 140 6.71 -17.77 6.82
CA SER A 140 5.75 -18.01 5.73
C SER A 140 6.39 -18.04 4.34
N ALA A 141 7.58 -17.45 4.17
CA ALA A 141 8.22 -17.27 2.87
C ALA A 141 8.44 -18.57 2.08
N PRO A 142 8.90 -19.70 2.67
CA PRO A 142 9.06 -20.95 1.94
C PRO A 142 7.78 -21.46 1.28
N THR A 143 6.60 -21.19 1.85
CA THR A 143 5.30 -21.53 1.22
C THR A 143 5.12 -20.83 -0.13
N ARG A 144 5.52 -19.56 -0.24
CA ARG A 144 5.48 -18.79 -1.49
C ARG A 144 6.58 -19.24 -2.46
N MET A 145 7.79 -19.48 -1.95
CA MET A 145 8.94 -19.93 -2.75
C MET A 145 8.68 -21.30 -3.37
N GLN A 146 7.97 -22.19 -2.67
CA GLN A 146 7.53 -23.49 -3.17
C GLN A 146 6.28 -23.41 -4.06
N ASN A 147 5.73 -22.20 -4.31
CA ASN A 147 4.52 -21.98 -5.10
C ASN A 147 3.30 -22.73 -4.58
N LYS A 148 3.17 -22.90 -3.25
CA LYS A 148 2.02 -23.53 -2.59
C LYS A 148 0.80 -22.58 -2.56
N ARG A 149 0.23 -22.31 -3.74
CA ARG A 149 -0.81 -21.29 -3.98
C ARG A 149 -2.05 -21.44 -3.13
N LYS A 150 -2.55 -22.69 -2.97
CA LYS A 150 -3.78 -22.97 -2.19
C LYS A 150 -3.59 -22.57 -0.72
N ILE A 151 -2.43 -22.89 -0.14
CA ILE A 151 -2.10 -22.54 1.25
C ILE A 151 -2.07 -21.02 1.38
N PHE A 152 -1.41 -20.32 0.46
CA PHE A 152 -1.36 -18.86 0.45
C PHE A 152 -2.76 -18.23 0.39
N LEU A 153 -3.64 -18.70 -0.49
CA LEU A 153 -5.00 -18.21 -0.61
C LEU A 153 -5.80 -18.42 0.69
N VAL A 154 -5.74 -19.63 1.24
CA VAL A 154 -6.48 -20.00 2.46
C VAL A 154 -6.00 -19.16 3.66
N THR A 155 -4.69 -19.07 3.87
CA THR A 155 -4.13 -18.31 5.01
C THR A 155 -4.40 -16.81 4.92
N ASN A 156 -4.31 -16.21 3.72
CA ASN A 156 -4.65 -14.80 3.51
C ASN A 156 -6.16 -14.50 3.68
N THR A 157 -7.01 -15.52 3.53
CA THR A 157 -8.45 -15.39 3.80
C THR A 157 -8.76 -15.58 5.28
N ILE A 158 -8.18 -16.60 5.91
CA ILE A 158 -8.46 -16.96 7.31
C ILE A 158 -7.91 -15.88 8.26
N SER A 159 -6.73 -15.32 8.01
CA SER A 159 -6.08 -14.36 8.91
C SER A 159 -6.98 -13.14 9.24
N PRO A 160 -7.50 -12.36 8.27
CA PRO A 160 -8.41 -11.26 8.60
C PRO A 160 -9.74 -11.73 9.20
N VAL A 161 -10.29 -12.86 8.76
CA VAL A 161 -11.52 -13.42 9.36
C VAL A 161 -11.31 -13.72 10.84
N LEU A 162 -10.22 -14.40 11.19
CA LEU A 162 -9.87 -14.72 12.58
C LEU A 162 -9.71 -13.45 13.41
N SER A 163 -9.07 -12.41 12.86
CA SER A 163 -8.94 -11.12 13.55
C SER A 163 -10.31 -10.52 13.91
N TYR A 164 -11.29 -10.56 13.00
CA TYR A 164 -12.63 -10.06 13.30
C TYR A 164 -13.46 -10.97 14.20
N VAL A 165 -13.29 -12.30 14.10
CA VAL A 165 -13.91 -13.28 15.02
C VAL A 165 -13.47 -13.02 16.47
N VAL A 166 -12.22 -12.58 16.68
CA VAL A 166 -11.70 -12.24 18.01
C VAL A 166 -12.12 -10.82 18.42
N SER A 167 -12.00 -9.84 17.53
CA SER A 167 -12.20 -8.43 17.89
C SER A 167 -13.67 -8.08 18.14
N ILE A 168 -14.62 -8.60 17.35
CA ILE A 168 -16.05 -8.24 17.51
C ILE A 168 -16.59 -8.61 18.89
N PRO A 169 -16.40 -9.84 19.43
CA PRO A 169 -16.84 -10.15 20.79
C PRO A 169 -16.22 -9.26 21.87
N LEU A 170 -14.95 -8.85 21.70
CA LEU A 170 -14.29 -7.95 22.61
C LEU A 170 -14.89 -6.54 22.54
N LEU A 171 -15.16 -6.04 21.33
CA LEU A 171 -15.83 -4.74 21.12
C LEU A 171 -17.23 -4.73 21.75
N LEU A 172 -18.03 -5.78 21.57
CA LEU A 172 -19.37 -5.90 22.15
C LEU A 172 -19.35 -5.96 23.68
N ARG A 173 -18.22 -6.39 24.30
CA ARG A 173 -17.99 -6.36 25.74
C ARG A 173 -17.40 -5.05 26.27
N GLY A 174 -17.19 -4.04 25.39
CA GLY A 174 -16.68 -2.71 25.78
C GLY A 174 -15.14 -2.58 25.81
N TYR A 175 -14.38 -3.59 25.35
CA TYR A 175 -12.92 -3.52 25.31
C TYR A 175 -12.40 -2.78 24.05
N TYR A 176 -12.92 -1.55 23.81
CA TYR A 176 -12.71 -0.81 22.56
C TYR A 176 -11.25 -0.54 22.21
N VAL A 177 -10.41 -0.25 23.21
CA VAL A 177 -9.01 0.13 23.02
C VAL A 177 -8.13 -1.04 22.57
N ILE A 178 -8.33 -2.22 23.17
CA ILE A 178 -7.44 -3.38 22.97
C ILE A 178 -7.98 -4.39 21.95
N ALA A 179 -9.26 -4.30 21.60
CA ALA A 179 -9.94 -5.35 20.80
C ALA A 179 -9.24 -5.62 19.47
N LEU A 180 -9.00 -4.60 18.66
CA LEU A 180 -8.37 -4.75 17.35
C LEU A 180 -6.86 -5.05 17.45
N PRO A 181 -6.05 -4.33 18.29
CA PRO A 181 -4.64 -4.67 18.47
C PRO A 181 -4.41 -6.10 18.97
N LEU A 182 -5.20 -6.54 19.96
CA LEU A 182 -5.10 -7.90 20.51
C LEU A 182 -5.52 -8.96 19.49
N ALA A 183 -6.58 -8.70 18.73
CA ALA A 183 -7.03 -9.61 17.67
C ALA A 183 -5.98 -9.77 16.57
N CYS A 184 -5.26 -8.69 16.24
CA CYS A 184 -4.14 -8.73 15.29
C CYS A 184 -3.00 -9.65 15.82
N VAL A 185 -2.64 -9.54 17.10
CA VAL A 185 -1.64 -10.41 17.75
C VAL A 185 -2.09 -11.87 17.72
N ILE A 186 -3.32 -12.16 18.15
CA ILE A 186 -3.84 -13.55 18.19
C ILE A 186 -3.87 -14.14 16.79
N SER A 187 -4.37 -13.41 15.80
CA SER A 187 -4.37 -13.84 14.40
C SER A 187 -2.94 -14.06 13.90
N GLY A 188 -2.02 -13.14 14.20
CA GLY A 188 -0.61 -13.23 13.83
C GLY A 188 0.06 -14.48 14.41
N ILE A 189 -0.08 -14.74 15.72
CA ILE A 189 0.46 -15.93 16.40
C ILE A 189 -0.14 -17.21 15.78
N THR A 190 -1.45 -17.23 15.52
CA THR A 190 -2.10 -18.40 14.91
C THR A 190 -1.52 -18.69 13.52
N MET A 191 -1.32 -17.66 12.71
CA MET A 191 -0.70 -17.81 11.40
C MET A 191 0.77 -18.22 11.51
N GLU A 192 1.54 -17.68 12.44
CA GLU A 192 2.93 -18.05 12.66
C GLU A 192 3.07 -19.52 13.06
N ILE A 193 2.26 -19.99 14.00
CA ILE A 193 2.20 -21.40 14.39
C ILE A 193 1.83 -22.27 13.18
N THR A 194 0.83 -21.86 12.40
CA THR A 194 0.41 -22.59 11.20
C THR A 194 1.56 -22.71 10.19
N PHE A 195 2.23 -21.59 9.87
CA PHE A 195 3.36 -21.60 8.94
C PHE A 195 4.59 -22.30 9.49
N TRP A 196 4.80 -22.27 10.81
CA TRP A 196 5.86 -23.05 11.45
C TRP A 196 5.66 -24.55 11.20
N PHE A 197 4.46 -25.09 11.44
CA PHE A 197 4.18 -26.51 11.17
C PHE A 197 4.29 -26.86 9.68
N LEU A 198 3.93 -25.95 8.77
CA LEU A 198 4.02 -26.18 7.32
C LEU A 198 5.45 -26.10 6.78
N ASN A 199 6.33 -25.35 7.42
CA ASN A 199 7.64 -25.00 6.89
C ASN A 199 8.81 -25.36 7.82
N LYS A 200 8.59 -26.03 8.96
CA LYS A 200 9.62 -26.36 9.97
C LYS A 200 10.85 -27.08 9.38
N GLU A 201 10.67 -27.85 8.32
CA GLU A 201 11.74 -28.57 7.63
C GLU A 201 12.79 -27.65 6.95
N TRP A 202 12.42 -26.39 6.73
CA TRP A 202 13.29 -25.36 6.14
C TRP A 202 14.15 -24.65 7.17
N PHE A 203 13.88 -24.83 8.46
CA PHE A 203 14.54 -24.11 9.53
C PHE A 203 15.28 -25.05 10.48
N SER A 204 16.56 -24.82 10.68
CA SER A 204 17.39 -25.59 11.61
C SER A 204 18.49 -24.71 12.21
N VAL A 205 18.58 -24.70 13.53
CA VAL A 205 19.63 -23.97 14.26
C VAL A 205 21.04 -24.42 13.83
N LYS A 206 21.20 -25.69 13.43
CA LYS A 206 22.50 -26.23 12.98
C LYS A 206 22.96 -25.70 11.62
N LYS A 207 22.09 -25.02 10.89
CA LYS A 207 22.35 -24.52 9.52
C LYS A 207 22.50 -22.99 9.47
N ILE A 208 22.81 -22.36 10.57
CA ILE A 208 23.13 -20.93 10.59
C ILE A 208 24.53 -20.72 10.06
N ASP A 209 24.67 -19.85 9.06
CA ASP A 209 25.93 -19.55 8.38
C ASP A 209 26.19 -18.04 8.39
N PHE A 210 27.25 -17.60 9.10
CA PHE A 210 27.60 -16.18 9.22
C PHE A 210 28.22 -15.58 7.94
N PRO A 211 29.07 -16.28 7.16
CA PRO A 211 29.46 -15.85 5.83
C PRO A 211 28.28 -15.57 4.90
N LEU A 212 27.27 -16.46 4.89
CA LEU A 212 26.05 -16.28 4.14
C LEU A 212 25.19 -15.10 4.66
N LEU A 213 25.17 -14.87 5.99
CA LEU A 213 24.52 -13.71 6.57
C LEU A 213 25.07 -12.39 6.01
N LYS A 214 26.39 -12.28 5.85
CA LYS A 214 27.02 -11.10 5.25
C LYS A 214 26.50 -10.86 3.83
N GLN A 215 26.42 -11.90 3.01
CA GLN A 215 25.90 -11.80 1.63
C GLN A 215 24.42 -11.38 1.62
N LEU A 216 23.60 -11.93 2.54
CA LEU A 216 22.21 -11.53 2.69
C LEU A 216 22.09 -10.05 3.06
N LEU A 217 22.93 -9.55 3.97
CA LEU A 217 22.94 -8.15 4.40
C LEU A 217 23.40 -7.20 3.29
N GLU A 218 24.36 -7.61 2.45
CA GLU A 218 24.78 -6.83 1.28
C GLU A 218 23.64 -6.59 0.29
N ILE A 219 22.65 -7.49 0.24
CA ILE A 219 21.43 -7.33 -0.57
C ILE A 219 20.35 -6.56 0.22
N ALA A 220 20.14 -6.90 1.49
CA ALA A 220 19.03 -6.42 2.31
C ALA A 220 19.16 -4.94 2.68
N VAL A 221 20.34 -4.52 3.16
CA VAL A 221 20.57 -3.15 3.66
C VAL A 221 20.32 -2.07 2.59
N PRO A 222 20.77 -2.20 1.32
CA PRO A 222 20.46 -1.23 0.28
C PRO A 222 18.96 -1.12 -0.07
N LEU A 223 18.13 -2.12 0.25
CA LEU A 223 16.69 -2.08 0.02
C LEU A 223 15.93 -1.37 1.15
N PHE A 224 16.53 -1.26 2.34
CA PHE A 224 15.89 -0.70 3.51
C PHE A 224 15.38 0.76 3.33
N PRO A 225 16.11 1.70 2.69
CA PRO A 225 15.61 3.05 2.44
C PRO A 225 14.29 3.09 1.68
N ASN A 226 14.06 2.16 0.74
CA ASN A 226 12.80 2.08 0.01
C ASN A 226 11.62 1.81 0.95
N PHE A 227 11.78 0.93 1.95
CA PHE A 227 10.73 0.67 2.95
C PHE A 227 10.37 1.92 3.74
N LEU A 228 11.38 2.73 4.12
CA LEU A 228 11.14 3.99 4.83
C LEU A 228 10.38 5.00 3.98
N ILE A 229 10.72 5.15 2.69
CA ILE A 229 10.03 6.02 1.76
C ILE A 229 8.55 5.60 1.63
N TYR A 230 8.30 4.31 1.41
CA TYR A 230 6.93 3.80 1.32
C TYR A 230 6.17 3.91 2.63
N TRP A 231 6.83 3.75 3.77
CA TRP A 231 6.18 3.95 5.07
C TRP A 231 5.78 5.41 5.27
N ILE A 232 6.62 6.36 4.88
CA ILE A 232 6.30 7.80 4.91
C ILE A 232 5.01 8.06 4.11
N PHE A 233 4.94 7.62 2.87
CA PHE A 233 3.75 7.83 2.04
C PHE A 233 2.48 7.15 2.55
N ASN A 234 2.58 6.00 3.22
CA ASN A 234 1.42 5.20 3.59
C ASN A 234 1.00 5.33 5.06
N SER A 235 1.85 5.90 5.92
CA SER A 235 1.61 5.80 7.36
C SER A 235 2.00 7.04 8.17
N SER A 236 2.90 7.90 7.70
CA SER A 236 3.39 9.04 8.48
C SER A 236 2.31 10.08 8.75
N ASP A 237 1.40 10.29 7.81
CA ASP A 237 0.27 11.22 7.92
C ASP A 237 -0.62 10.92 9.13
N ARG A 238 -0.86 9.65 9.49
CA ARG A 238 -1.64 9.29 10.68
C ARG A 238 -0.97 9.74 11.97
N VAL A 239 0.36 9.56 12.04
CA VAL A 239 1.16 10.01 13.18
C VAL A 239 1.18 11.53 13.26
N MET A 240 1.32 12.21 12.12
CA MET A 240 1.31 13.67 12.06
C MET A 240 -0.06 14.24 12.43
N ILE A 241 -1.16 13.63 11.97
CA ILE A 241 -2.52 14.03 12.36
C ILE A 241 -2.72 13.87 13.86
N ALA A 242 -2.33 12.73 14.45
CA ALA A 242 -2.44 12.51 15.89
C ALA A 242 -1.66 13.55 16.70
N ASN A 243 -0.48 13.98 16.22
CA ASN A 243 0.36 14.96 16.90
C ASN A 243 -0.04 16.42 16.69
N LEU A 244 -0.58 16.76 15.50
CA LEU A 244 -0.91 18.13 15.14
C LEU A 244 -2.39 18.48 15.39
N LEU A 245 -3.25 17.48 15.51
CA LEU A 245 -4.67 17.62 15.85
C LEU A 245 -5.00 16.77 17.07
N ASP A 246 -5.48 15.54 16.86
CA ASP A 246 -5.80 14.56 17.90
C ASP A 246 -5.92 13.14 17.36
N VAL A 247 -6.00 12.14 18.26
CA VAL A 247 -6.11 10.72 17.93
C VAL A 247 -7.45 10.39 17.26
N GLY A 248 -8.53 11.10 17.61
CA GLY A 248 -9.86 10.91 17.01
C GLY A 248 -9.86 11.31 15.53
N GLN A 249 -9.21 12.44 15.18
CA GLN A 249 -9.01 12.88 13.80
C GLN A 249 -8.17 11.87 13.01
N ALA A 250 -7.13 11.28 13.63
CA ALA A 250 -6.39 10.18 13.03
C ALA A 250 -7.31 8.96 12.76
N GLY A 251 -8.28 8.69 13.65
CA GLY A 251 -9.30 7.65 13.46
C GLY A 251 -10.20 7.91 12.26
N ILE A 252 -10.70 9.14 12.10
CA ILE A 252 -11.51 9.54 10.93
C ILE A 252 -10.68 9.41 9.64
N TYR A 253 -9.46 9.91 9.65
CA TYR A 253 -8.54 9.80 8.52
C TYR A 253 -8.29 8.34 8.14
N SER A 254 -8.09 7.47 9.13
CA SER A 254 -7.83 6.05 8.90
C SER A 254 -9.00 5.34 8.24
N VAL A 255 -10.24 5.63 8.66
CA VAL A 255 -11.45 5.12 8.00
C VAL A 255 -11.57 5.65 6.57
N GLY A 256 -11.39 6.95 6.39
CA GLY A 256 -11.40 7.60 5.07
C GLY A 256 -10.34 7.03 4.14
N SER A 257 -9.14 6.77 4.64
CA SER A 257 -8.05 6.19 3.87
C SER A 257 -8.31 4.74 3.43
N LYS A 258 -9.05 3.94 4.21
CA LYS A 258 -9.38 2.54 3.82
C LYS A 258 -10.20 2.52 2.53
N LEU A 259 -11.22 3.37 2.42
CA LEU A 259 -12.01 3.49 1.19
C LEU A 259 -11.23 4.20 0.07
N GLY A 260 -10.48 5.25 0.40
CA GLY A 260 -9.59 5.93 -0.56
C GLY A 260 -8.62 4.95 -1.20
N HIS A 261 -7.92 4.15 -0.40
CA HIS A 261 -6.98 3.15 -0.90
C HIS A 261 -7.63 1.90 -1.54
N ALA A 262 -8.95 1.87 -1.78
CA ALA A 262 -9.56 0.79 -2.57
C ALA A 262 -8.94 0.65 -3.97
N SER A 263 -8.45 1.76 -4.56
CA SER A 263 -7.67 1.75 -5.82
C SER A 263 -6.36 0.96 -5.75
N GLN A 264 -5.84 0.67 -4.54
CA GLN A 264 -4.69 -0.22 -4.35
C GLN A 264 -4.93 -1.64 -4.90
N LEU A 265 -6.20 -2.06 -4.99
CA LEU A 265 -6.57 -3.32 -5.65
C LEU A 265 -6.27 -3.25 -7.15
N ILE A 266 -6.59 -2.12 -7.79
CA ILE A 266 -6.32 -1.85 -9.21
C ILE A 266 -4.80 -1.85 -9.44
N TYR A 267 -4.06 -1.11 -8.60
CA TYR A 267 -2.60 -1.09 -8.66
C TYR A 267 -2.00 -2.49 -8.55
N THR A 268 -2.43 -3.29 -7.57
CA THR A 268 -1.88 -4.63 -7.32
C THR A 268 -2.16 -5.58 -8.50
N ALA A 269 -3.36 -5.50 -9.07
CA ALA A 269 -3.72 -6.29 -10.24
C ALA A 269 -2.91 -5.89 -11.47
N PHE A 270 -2.72 -4.59 -11.69
CA PHE A 270 -1.94 -4.08 -12.82
C PHE A 270 -0.44 -4.43 -12.69
N ALA A 271 0.16 -4.22 -11.53
CA ALA A 271 1.60 -4.39 -11.29
C ALA A 271 2.11 -5.79 -11.65
N GLY A 272 1.30 -6.82 -11.36
CA GLY A 272 1.63 -8.21 -11.69
C GLY A 272 1.76 -8.50 -13.19
N GLY A 273 0.94 -7.86 -14.01
CA GLY A 273 0.99 -8.02 -15.47
C GLY A 273 1.97 -7.07 -16.15
N TRP A 274 2.08 -5.85 -15.62
CA TRP A 274 2.89 -4.79 -16.20
C TRP A 274 4.38 -5.15 -16.29
N GLN A 275 4.95 -5.68 -15.24
CA GLN A 275 6.37 -5.99 -15.20
C GLN A 275 6.78 -7.00 -16.28
N TYR A 276 5.96 -8.02 -16.51
CA TYR A 276 6.18 -8.98 -17.60
C TYR A 276 6.09 -8.30 -18.96
N PHE A 277 5.05 -7.51 -19.20
CA PHE A 277 4.86 -6.79 -20.46
C PHE A 277 6.04 -5.85 -20.76
N ALA A 278 6.41 -5.00 -19.80
CA ALA A 278 7.47 -4.00 -19.97
C ALA A 278 8.83 -4.62 -20.31
N PHE A 279 9.16 -5.76 -19.70
CA PHE A 279 10.44 -6.43 -19.99
C PHE A 279 10.40 -7.31 -21.25
N SER A 280 9.26 -7.93 -21.57
CA SER A 280 9.13 -8.72 -22.79
C SER A 280 9.24 -7.87 -24.06
N THR A 281 8.77 -6.62 -24.01
CA THR A 281 8.78 -5.67 -25.12
C THR A 281 9.96 -4.70 -25.13
N MET A 282 10.89 -4.79 -24.16
CA MET A 282 11.96 -3.79 -23.97
C MET A 282 12.94 -3.66 -25.14
N LYS A 283 13.02 -4.66 -26.03
CA LYS A 283 13.90 -4.63 -27.22
C LYS A 283 13.17 -4.21 -28.50
N GLU A 284 11.86 -3.94 -28.44
CA GLU A 284 11.09 -3.51 -29.60
C GLU A 284 11.41 -2.05 -29.95
N GLY A 285 11.54 -1.74 -31.25
CA GLY A 285 11.89 -0.39 -31.73
C GLY A 285 10.86 0.70 -31.35
N ASN A 286 9.62 0.33 -31.04
CA ASN A 286 8.53 1.21 -30.64
C ASN A 286 8.27 1.24 -29.13
N GLN A 287 9.12 0.60 -28.29
CA GLN A 287 8.94 0.43 -26.85
C GLN A 287 8.66 1.75 -26.11
N VAL A 288 9.41 2.82 -26.40
CA VAL A 288 9.21 4.15 -25.80
C VAL A 288 7.80 4.69 -26.08
N LYS A 289 7.33 4.57 -27.33
CA LYS A 289 5.99 5.01 -27.73
C LYS A 289 4.91 4.17 -27.05
N THR A 290 5.09 2.86 -27.00
CA THR A 290 4.14 1.94 -26.36
C THR A 290 3.99 2.23 -24.88
N ASN A 291 5.09 2.37 -24.15
CA ASN A 291 5.07 2.69 -22.71
C ASN A 291 4.45 4.07 -22.44
N SER A 292 4.75 5.05 -23.29
CA SER A 292 4.16 6.40 -23.19
C SER A 292 2.64 6.35 -23.38
N LEU A 293 2.14 5.57 -24.34
CA LEU A 293 0.69 5.40 -24.56
C LEU A 293 0.03 4.66 -23.39
N VAL A 294 0.66 3.63 -22.84
CA VAL A 294 0.14 2.91 -21.67
C VAL A 294 0.04 3.86 -20.47
N PHE A 295 1.09 4.64 -20.20
CA PHE A 295 1.08 5.66 -19.15
C PHE A 295 -0.06 6.66 -19.33
N GLU A 296 -0.22 7.19 -20.53
CA GLU A 296 -1.27 8.17 -20.88
C GLU A 296 -2.67 7.60 -20.65
N TYR A 297 -2.97 6.41 -21.19
CA TYR A 297 -4.31 5.80 -21.08
C TYR A 297 -4.63 5.39 -19.63
N LEU A 298 -3.67 4.84 -18.90
CA LEU A 298 -3.85 4.53 -17.50
C LEU A 298 -4.10 5.79 -16.68
N GLY A 299 -3.38 6.89 -16.97
CA GLY A 299 -3.60 8.17 -16.34
C GLY A 299 -5.02 8.70 -16.57
N VAL A 300 -5.49 8.69 -17.80
CA VAL A 300 -6.87 9.14 -18.14
C VAL A 300 -7.91 8.28 -17.42
N ILE A 301 -7.76 6.96 -17.41
CA ILE A 301 -8.66 6.06 -16.69
C ILE A 301 -8.63 6.35 -15.19
N SER A 302 -7.44 6.55 -14.61
CA SER A 302 -7.27 6.89 -13.19
C SER A 302 -7.99 8.18 -12.82
N PHE A 303 -7.89 9.19 -13.65
CA PHE A 303 -8.57 10.48 -13.46
C PHE A 303 -10.09 10.34 -13.54
N ILE A 304 -10.61 9.61 -14.54
CA ILE A 304 -12.05 9.32 -14.67
C ILE A 304 -12.57 8.56 -13.44
N CYS A 305 -11.88 7.53 -13.00
CA CYS A 305 -12.27 6.77 -11.81
C CYS A 305 -12.28 7.66 -10.57
N THR A 306 -11.31 8.56 -10.42
CA THR A 306 -11.26 9.50 -9.29
C THR A 306 -12.41 10.50 -9.32
N MET A 307 -12.73 11.05 -10.49
CA MET A 307 -13.90 11.93 -10.65
C MET A 307 -15.21 11.19 -10.31
N ALA A 308 -15.33 9.90 -10.68
CA ALA A 308 -16.49 9.09 -10.31
C ALA A 308 -16.56 8.87 -8.78
N VAL A 309 -15.43 8.67 -8.11
CA VAL A 309 -15.38 8.58 -6.63
C VAL A 309 -15.87 9.89 -5.99
N CYS A 310 -15.53 11.05 -6.53
CA CYS A 310 -16.04 12.33 -6.02
C CYS A 310 -17.58 12.39 -5.99
N VAL A 311 -18.25 11.78 -6.99
CA VAL A 311 -19.73 11.75 -7.03
C VAL A 311 -20.31 10.87 -5.94
N VAL A 312 -19.70 9.68 -5.70
CA VAL A 312 -20.28 8.66 -4.82
C VAL A 312 -19.74 8.73 -3.38
N ALA A 313 -18.67 9.48 -3.11
CA ALA A 313 -18.01 9.47 -1.81
C ALA A 313 -18.96 9.88 -0.68
N HIS A 314 -19.60 11.03 -0.77
CA HIS A 314 -20.49 11.54 0.29
C HIS A 314 -21.65 10.57 0.60
N PRO A 315 -22.52 10.18 -0.36
CA PRO A 315 -23.63 9.25 -0.06
C PRO A 315 -23.14 7.87 0.40
N LEU A 316 -21.99 7.40 -0.09
CA LEU A 316 -21.42 6.14 0.36
C LEU A 316 -21.04 6.19 1.85
N TYR A 317 -20.45 7.31 2.29
CA TYR A 317 -20.07 7.47 3.70
C TYR A 317 -21.27 7.63 4.61
N GLU A 318 -22.32 8.34 4.20
CA GLU A 318 -23.57 8.46 4.96
C GLU A 318 -24.26 7.10 5.17
N ILE A 319 -24.21 6.21 4.18
CA ILE A 319 -24.81 4.87 4.28
C ILE A 319 -23.95 3.94 5.15
N LEU A 320 -22.63 3.99 4.99
CA LEU A 320 -21.73 3.00 5.61
C LEU A 320 -21.33 3.34 7.04
N PHE A 321 -21.14 4.63 7.38
CA PHE A 321 -20.50 5.03 8.63
C PHE A 321 -21.42 5.82 9.56
N SER A 322 -21.04 5.92 10.83
CA SER A 322 -21.66 6.82 11.79
C SER A 322 -21.34 8.28 11.46
N LYS A 323 -22.15 9.22 12.00
CA LYS A 323 -22.02 10.66 11.70
C LYS A 323 -20.62 11.22 11.89
N GLU A 324 -19.88 10.75 12.91
CA GLU A 324 -18.52 11.21 13.21
C GLU A 324 -17.53 10.89 12.10
N TYR A 325 -17.68 9.74 11.42
CA TYR A 325 -16.78 9.30 10.37
C TYR A 325 -17.17 9.79 8.96
N VAL A 326 -18.36 10.38 8.81
CA VAL A 326 -18.82 10.84 7.48
C VAL A 326 -17.85 11.84 6.87
N THR A 327 -17.26 12.72 7.69
CA THR A 327 -16.28 13.72 7.21
C THR A 327 -15.05 13.09 6.51
N GLY A 328 -14.81 11.79 6.72
CA GLY A 328 -13.79 11.03 6.00
C GLY A 328 -14.02 10.95 4.48
N PHE A 329 -15.23 11.27 3.98
CA PHE A 329 -15.48 11.33 2.54
C PHE A 329 -14.61 12.37 1.83
N LEU A 330 -14.27 13.47 2.53
CA LEU A 330 -13.45 14.56 1.98
C LEU A 330 -12.08 14.12 1.51
N ILE A 331 -11.48 13.14 2.19
CA ILE A 331 -10.13 12.67 1.86
C ILE A 331 -10.12 11.55 0.82
N SER A 332 -11.26 10.86 0.63
CA SER A 332 -11.34 9.66 -0.20
C SER A 332 -10.93 9.85 -1.66
N PRO A 333 -11.34 10.90 -2.39
CA PRO A 333 -10.93 11.09 -3.78
C PRO A 333 -9.42 11.32 -3.92
N TYR A 334 -8.81 12.09 -3.01
CA TYR A 334 -7.37 12.35 -3.03
C TYR A 334 -6.58 11.06 -2.79
N LEU A 335 -6.99 10.29 -1.77
CA LEU A 335 -6.33 9.02 -1.44
C LEU A 335 -6.70 7.88 -2.39
N PHE A 336 -7.79 8.01 -3.16
CA PHE A 336 -8.09 7.09 -4.26
C PHE A 336 -7.15 7.31 -5.45
N LEU A 337 -6.82 8.56 -5.76
CA LEU A 337 -5.89 8.89 -6.84
C LEU A 337 -4.43 8.52 -6.49
N ALA A 338 -4.03 8.62 -5.22
CA ALA A 338 -2.64 8.41 -4.80
C ALA A 338 -2.04 7.04 -5.21
N PRO A 339 -2.65 5.86 -4.97
CA PRO A 339 -2.15 4.59 -5.48
C PRO A 339 -2.16 4.47 -7.00
N LEU A 340 -3.05 5.19 -7.68
CA LEU A 340 -3.09 5.21 -9.14
C LEU A 340 -1.94 6.03 -9.72
N LEU A 341 -1.55 7.15 -9.07
CA LEU A 341 -0.32 7.86 -9.40
C LEU A 341 0.92 6.98 -9.13
N GLN A 342 0.95 6.25 -8.01
CA GLN A 342 2.01 5.27 -7.75
C GLN A 342 2.11 4.22 -8.88
N MET A 343 0.98 3.79 -9.44
CA MET A 343 0.94 2.90 -10.60
C MET A 343 1.55 3.56 -11.84
N LEU A 344 1.23 4.83 -12.09
CA LEU A 344 1.82 5.59 -13.19
C LEU A 344 3.33 5.77 -13.00
N PHE A 345 3.76 6.10 -11.79
CA PHE A 345 5.18 6.14 -11.44
C PHE A 345 5.89 4.84 -11.77
N GLN A 346 5.30 3.68 -11.43
CA GLN A 346 5.89 2.37 -11.72
C GLN A 346 6.04 2.13 -13.23
N VAL A 347 5.06 2.54 -14.04
CA VAL A 347 5.13 2.45 -15.51
C VAL A 347 6.30 3.26 -16.04
N ALA A 348 6.43 4.50 -15.60
CA ALA A 348 7.50 5.40 -16.00
C ALA A 348 8.87 4.91 -15.49
N ALA A 349 8.96 4.58 -14.22
CA ALA A 349 10.20 4.19 -13.54
C ALA A 349 10.83 2.90 -14.08
N ASN A 350 10.04 2.00 -14.66
CA ASN A 350 10.57 0.81 -15.34
C ASN A 350 11.53 1.16 -16.48
N GLN A 351 11.42 2.35 -17.10
CA GLN A 351 12.36 2.81 -18.12
C GLN A 351 13.78 2.97 -17.58
N PHE A 352 13.95 3.37 -16.33
CA PHE A 352 15.27 3.41 -15.69
C PHE A 352 15.88 2.01 -15.52
N ILE A 353 15.04 1.00 -15.26
CA ILE A 353 15.50 -0.40 -15.16
C ILE A 353 15.92 -0.91 -16.54
N VAL A 354 15.17 -0.60 -17.60
CA VAL A 354 15.52 -0.97 -18.97
C VAL A 354 16.91 -0.46 -19.38
N VAL A 355 17.26 0.77 -18.98
CA VAL A 355 18.57 1.37 -19.23
C VAL A 355 19.60 1.07 -18.13
N LYS A 356 19.28 0.20 -17.17
CA LYS A 356 20.14 -0.21 -16.04
C LYS A 356 20.60 0.95 -15.14
N LYS A 357 19.79 2.01 -15.01
CA LYS A 357 20.03 3.17 -14.15
C LYS A 357 18.94 3.23 -13.10
N THR A 358 19.07 2.55 -11.97
CA THR A 358 18.00 2.42 -10.97
C THR A 358 18.02 3.52 -9.89
N TRP A 359 19.15 4.16 -9.65
CA TRP A 359 19.32 5.17 -8.62
C TRP A 359 18.37 6.39 -8.72
N PRO A 360 17.94 6.87 -9.94
CA PRO A 360 17.02 8.02 -10.02
C PRO A 360 15.67 7.72 -9.35
N ASN A 361 15.19 6.46 -9.38
CA ASN A 361 13.93 6.09 -8.74
C ASN A 361 13.91 6.44 -7.25
N ILE A 362 14.98 6.10 -6.53
CA ILE A 362 15.08 6.36 -5.09
C ILE A 362 15.07 7.86 -4.82
N LEU A 363 15.84 8.64 -5.57
CA LEU A 363 15.91 10.09 -5.38
C LEU A 363 14.59 10.78 -5.70
N ILE A 364 13.92 10.37 -6.78
CA ILE A 364 12.63 10.96 -7.18
C ILE A 364 11.56 10.65 -6.14
N LEU A 365 11.43 9.40 -5.69
CA LEU A 365 10.48 9.03 -4.64
C LEU A 365 10.81 9.72 -3.31
N SER A 366 12.09 9.81 -2.95
CA SER A 366 12.52 10.53 -1.74
C SER A 366 12.12 12.00 -1.78
N SER A 367 12.25 12.67 -2.94
CA SER A 367 11.84 14.08 -3.08
C SER A 367 10.33 14.24 -2.86
N GLY A 368 9.52 13.33 -3.38
CA GLY A 368 8.07 13.31 -3.14
C GLY A 368 7.72 13.04 -1.68
N ALA A 369 8.43 12.12 -1.02
CA ALA A 369 8.23 11.82 0.40
C ALA A 369 8.60 13.02 1.30
N VAL A 370 9.70 13.70 1.02
CA VAL A 370 10.09 14.93 1.72
C VAL A 370 9.03 16.02 1.54
N LEU A 371 8.57 16.23 0.30
CA LEU A 371 7.50 17.18 0.01
C LEU A 371 6.21 16.83 0.75
N ASN A 372 5.84 15.53 0.80
CA ASN A 372 4.67 15.05 1.56
C ASN A 372 4.79 15.45 3.04
N VAL A 373 5.92 15.20 3.69
CA VAL A 373 6.14 15.57 5.09
C VAL A 373 6.05 17.09 5.29
N ILE A 374 6.69 17.88 4.43
CA ILE A 374 6.66 19.36 4.51
C ILE A 374 5.22 19.86 4.36
N LEU A 375 4.49 19.36 3.36
CA LEU A 375 3.11 19.75 3.15
C LEU A 375 2.19 19.31 4.29
N ASN A 376 2.40 18.15 4.88
CA ASN A 376 1.69 17.70 6.06
C ASN A 376 1.85 18.69 7.22
N LEU A 377 3.08 19.12 7.53
CA LEU A 377 3.36 20.09 8.58
C LEU A 377 2.65 21.45 8.35
N ILE A 378 2.48 21.83 7.09
CA ILE A 378 1.86 23.12 6.71
C ILE A 378 0.33 23.01 6.63
N LEU A 379 -0.18 21.94 6.03
CA LEU A 379 -1.60 21.82 5.67
C LEU A 379 -2.45 21.22 6.78
N ILE A 380 -1.95 20.24 7.55
CA ILE A 380 -2.74 19.62 8.64
C ILE A 380 -3.21 20.67 9.63
N PRO A 381 -2.37 21.60 10.15
CA PRO A 381 -2.85 22.61 11.08
C PRO A 381 -3.88 23.60 10.49
N ARG A 382 -3.88 23.78 9.15
CA ARG A 382 -4.74 24.77 8.48
C ARG A 382 -6.08 24.20 8.01
N ILE A 383 -6.06 23.00 7.47
CA ILE A 383 -7.25 22.39 6.81
C ILE A 383 -7.53 20.97 7.30
N GLY A 384 -6.96 20.60 8.46
CA GLY A 384 -7.24 19.31 9.12
C GLY A 384 -6.77 18.10 8.34
N ILE A 385 -7.52 17.00 8.45
CA ILE A 385 -7.21 15.71 7.82
C ILE A 385 -7.16 15.77 6.29
N GLU A 386 -7.89 16.68 5.68
CA GLU A 386 -7.85 16.90 4.24
C GLU A 386 -6.46 17.36 3.78
N GLY A 387 -5.77 18.16 4.62
CA GLY A 387 -4.40 18.59 4.37
C GLY A 387 -3.43 17.43 4.21
N ALA A 388 -3.58 16.38 5.01
CA ALA A 388 -2.77 15.18 4.91
C ALA A 388 -3.01 14.41 3.59
N ALA A 389 -4.28 14.30 3.17
CA ALA A 389 -4.63 13.64 1.92
C ALA A 389 -4.10 14.40 0.68
N ILE A 390 -4.19 15.74 0.70
CA ILE A 390 -3.63 16.60 -0.35
C ILE A 390 -2.10 16.50 -0.37
N ALA A 391 -1.44 16.48 0.79
CA ALA A 391 0.01 16.34 0.89
C ALA A 391 0.49 15.02 0.28
N THR A 392 -0.22 13.92 0.57
CA THR A 392 0.09 12.59 0.02
C THR A 392 -0.11 12.56 -1.49
N LEU A 393 -1.22 13.10 -1.99
CA LEU A 393 -1.46 13.22 -3.43
C LEU A 393 -0.39 14.07 -4.13
N ALA A 394 -0.05 15.22 -3.55
CA ALA A 394 0.97 16.13 -4.09
C ALA A 394 2.36 15.48 -4.12
N GLY A 395 2.72 14.70 -3.10
CA GLY A 395 3.99 13.96 -3.05
C GLY A 395 4.12 12.97 -4.22
N TYR A 396 3.08 12.15 -4.48
CA TYR A 396 3.08 11.23 -5.62
C TYR A 396 3.02 11.99 -6.96
N PHE A 397 2.19 13.02 -7.07
CA PHE A 397 2.06 13.82 -8.29
C PHE A 397 3.40 14.47 -8.69
N ILE A 398 4.11 15.07 -7.75
CA ILE A 398 5.42 15.67 -8.01
C ILE A 398 6.45 14.59 -8.37
N SER A 399 6.40 13.41 -7.71
CA SER A 399 7.27 12.29 -8.10
C SER A 399 7.02 11.88 -9.56
N ASP A 400 5.77 11.79 -9.99
CA ASP A 400 5.41 11.50 -11.38
C ASP A 400 5.92 12.58 -12.34
N VAL A 401 5.68 13.85 -12.03
CA VAL A 401 6.12 14.97 -12.87
C VAL A 401 7.64 14.98 -13.02
N VAL A 402 8.38 14.84 -11.92
CA VAL A 402 9.85 14.80 -11.94
C VAL A 402 10.35 13.59 -12.72
N CYS A 403 9.76 12.42 -12.52
CA CYS A 403 10.09 11.20 -13.25
C CYS A 403 9.90 11.41 -14.76
N MET A 404 8.76 11.95 -15.16
CA MET A 404 8.45 12.21 -16.57
C MET A 404 9.38 13.26 -17.20
N VAL A 405 9.71 14.34 -16.49
CA VAL A 405 10.66 15.35 -16.98
C VAL A 405 12.05 14.74 -17.23
N VAL A 406 12.52 13.91 -16.29
CA VAL A 406 13.82 13.23 -16.42
C VAL A 406 13.80 12.24 -17.59
N LEU A 407 12.76 11.41 -17.71
CA LEU A 407 12.65 10.43 -18.80
C LEU A 407 12.47 11.07 -20.17
N CYS A 408 11.74 12.19 -20.27
CA CYS A 408 11.62 12.95 -21.52
C CYS A 408 12.97 13.53 -21.96
N LYS A 409 13.76 14.10 -21.02
CA LYS A 409 15.12 14.56 -21.30
C LYS A 409 16.06 13.41 -21.75
N MET A 410 15.86 12.21 -21.20
CA MET A 410 16.59 11.01 -21.60
C MET A 410 16.06 10.37 -22.89
N LYS A 411 14.99 10.91 -23.49
CA LYS A 411 14.28 10.35 -24.67
C LYS A 411 13.74 8.91 -24.43
N LEU A 412 13.41 8.58 -23.19
CA LEU A 412 12.88 7.27 -22.77
C LEU A 412 11.35 7.28 -22.64
N MET A 413 10.72 8.46 -22.61
CA MET A 413 9.27 8.65 -22.65
C MET A 413 8.89 9.90 -23.41
N MET A 414 7.62 9.94 -23.84
CA MET A 414 7.00 11.05 -24.56
C MET A 414 5.69 11.42 -23.86
N ILE A 415 5.45 12.71 -23.64
CA ILE A 415 4.19 13.22 -23.08
C ILE A 415 3.42 13.92 -24.17
N SER A 416 2.14 13.60 -24.34
CA SER A 416 1.25 14.32 -25.26
C SER A 416 0.70 15.59 -24.58
N LEU A 417 0.54 16.66 -25.35
CA LEU A 417 -0.10 17.89 -24.87
C LEU A 417 -1.53 17.63 -24.37
N ARG A 418 -2.25 16.70 -25.00
CA ARG A 418 -3.61 16.30 -24.59
C ARG A 418 -3.60 15.70 -23.17
N PHE A 419 -2.59 14.88 -22.81
CA PHE A 419 -2.49 14.31 -21.46
C PHE A 419 -2.22 15.40 -20.41
N ILE A 420 -1.35 16.37 -20.71
CA ILE A 420 -1.12 17.52 -19.82
C ILE A 420 -2.42 18.28 -19.60
N PHE A 421 -3.18 18.53 -20.67
CA PHE A 421 -4.46 19.24 -20.57
C PHE A 421 -5.50 18.47 -19.76
N VAL A 422 -5.61 17.14 -19.94
CA VAL A 422 -6.48 16.29 -19.15
C VAL A 422 -6.08 16.28 -17.67
N SER A 423 -4.78 16.29 -17.37
CA SER A 423 -4.29 16.38 -15.98
C SER A 423 -4.68 17.71 -15.33
N ILE A 424 -4.54 18.83 -16.05
CA ILE A 424 -4.96 20.16 -15.58
C ILE A 424 -6.48 20.20 -15.37
N LEU A 425 -7.27 19.67 -16.30
CA LEU A 425 -8.72 19.57 -16.17
C LEU A 425 -9.12 18.74 -14.94
N THR A 426 -8.41 17.65 -14.64
CA THR A 426 -8.67 16.83 -13.46
C THR A 426 -8.42 17.60 -12.17
N ILE A 427 -7.33 18.35 -12.07
CA ILE A 427 -7.05 19.23 -10.93
C ILE A 427 -8.17 20.28 -10.78
N PHE A 428 -8.58 20.89 -11.89
CA PHE A 428 -9.67 21.86 -11.91
C PHE A 428 -11.01 21.25 -11.45
N PHE A 429 -11.32 20.00 -11.90
CA PHE A 429 -12.48 19.26 -11.42
C PHE A 429 -12.44 19.04 -9.91
N LEU A 430 -11.32 18.60 -9.35
CA LEU A 430 -11.15 18.39 -7.91
C LEU A 430 -11.35 19.69 -7.12
N LEU A 431 -10.88 20.82 -7.62
CA LEU A 431 -11.10 22.15 -7.02
C LEU A 431 -12.59 22.53 -7.07
N ILE A 432 -13.27 22.38 -8.20
CA ILE A 432 -14.71 22.65 -8.33
C ILE A 432 -15.50 21.72 -7.38
N TRP A 433 -15.14 20.44 -7.36
CA TRP A 433 -15.78 19.48 -6.45
C TRP A 433 -15.67 19.94 -5.01
N ARG A 434 -14.49 20.32 -4.58
CA ARG A 434 -14.24 20.73 -3.19
C ARG A 434 -14.96 22.01 -2.81
N ILE A 435 -15.04 23.00 -3.70
CA ILE A 435 -15.59 24.33 -3.40
C ILE A 435 -17.13 24.37 -3.59
N LEU A 436 -17.66 23.70 -4.63
CA LEU A 436 -19.03 23.91 -5.09
C LEU A 436 -19.92 22.67 -5.05
N LEU A 437 -19.35 21.45 -5.06
CA LEU A 437 -20.10 20.23 -5.39
C LEU A 437 -20.23 19.23 -4.23
N LEU A 438 -19.63 19.48 -3.08
CA LEU A 438 -19.47 18.51 -1.98
C LEU A 438 -20.76 17.70 -1.65
N GLU A 439 -21.90 18.41 -1.54
CA GLU A 439 -23.18 17.78 -1.18
C GLU A 439 -24.18 17.79 -2.34
N ARG A 440 -23.75 18.22 -3.54
CA ARG A 440 -24.62 18.41 -4.71
C ARG A 440 -24.40 17.28 -5.73
N ILE A 441 -24.82 16.07 -5.39
CA ILE A 441 -24.57 14.86 -6.20
C ILE A 441 -25.02 15.01 -7.65
N PHE A 442 -26.21 15.57 -7.93
CA PHE A 442 -26.71 15.73 -9.30
C PHE A 442 -25.88 16.71 -10.12
N LEU A 443 -25.45 17.82 -9.50
CA LEU A 443 -24.58 18.80 -10.17
C LEU A 443 -23.17 18.22 -10.40
N CYS A 444 -22.65 17.46 -9.42
CA CYS A 444 -21.38 16.77 -9.56
C CYS A 444 -21.42 15.75 -10.71
N LEU A 445 -22.50 14.99 -10.82
CA LEU A 445 -22.71 14.02 -11.91
C LEU A 445 -22.82 14.72 -13.27
N LEU A 446 -23.54 15.83 -13.35
CA LEU A 446 -23.66 16.63 -14.58
C LEU A 446 -22.27 17.12 -15.04
N ILE A 447 -21.50 17.67 -14.11
CA ILE A 447 -20.15 18.16 -14.41
C ILE A 447 -19.22 17.00 -14.78
N LEU A 448 -19.31 15.86 -14.11
CA LEU A 448 -18.58 14.64 -14.51
C LEU A 448 -18.88 14.27 -15.96
N VAL A 449 -20.17 14.26 -16.37
CA VAL A 449 -20.55 13.95 -17.77
C VAL A 449 -19.93 14.94 -18.74
N ILE A 450 -19.89 16.23 -18.42
CA ILE A 450 -19.24 17.25 -19.26
C ILE A 450 -17.73 16.95 -19.43
N PHE A 451 -17.04 16.61 -18.32
CA PHE A 451 -15.60 16.27 -18.38
C PHE A 451 -15.36 14.98 -19.17
N LEU A 452 -16.20 13.95 -18.99
CA LEU A 452 -16.14 12.72 -19.77
C LEU A 452 -16.34 12.99 -21.27
N PHE A 453 -17.25 13.88 -21.61
CA PHE A 453 -17.46 14.30 -23.00
C PHE A 453 -16.22 15.02 -23.55
N LEU A 454 -15.63 15.95 -22.82
CA LEU A 454 -14.40 16.62 -23.21
C LEU A 454 -13.23 15.63 -23.41
N PHE A 455 -13.05 14.69 -22.48
CA PHE A 455 -12.02 13.64 -22.59
C PHE A 455 -12.27 12.75 -23.82
N SER A 456 -13.53 12.33 -24.05
CA SER A 456 -13.87 11.51 -25.21
C SER A 456 -13.60 12.23 -26.53
N MET A 457 -13.83 13.53 -26.62
CA MET A 457 -13.49 14.35 -27.81
C MET A 457 -11.98 14.37 -28.06
N MET A 458 -11.16 14.50 -27.01
CA MET A 458 -9.70 14.54 -27.10
C MET A 458 -9.11 13.20 -27.56
N TYR A 459 -9.75 12.07 -27.20
CA TYR A 459 -9.32 10.72 -27.53
C TYR A 459 -10.18 10.04 -28.61
N LEU A 460 -11.02 10.79 -29.32
CA LEU A 460 -11.97 10.26 -30.29
C LEU A 460 -11.31 9.42 -31.41
N ARG A 461 -10.14 9.83 -31.87
CA ARG A 461 -9.38 9.10 -32.90
C ARG A 461 -8.93 7.74 -32.40
N ASP A 462 -8.43 7.68 -31.17
CA ASP A 462 -7.92 6.44 -30.57
C ASP A 462 -9.07 5.47 -30.27
N ILE A 463 -10.18 5.98 -29.77
CA ILE A 463 -11.41 5.20 -29.53
C ILE A 463 -11.92 4.60 -30.84
N ARG A 464 -11.95 5.36 -31.92
CA ARG A 464 -12.37 4.86 -33.26
C ARG A 464 -11.45 3.77 -33.80
N VAL A 465 -10.14 3.89 -33.58
CA VAL A 465 -9.16 2.88 -33.99
C VAL A 465 -9.36 1.57 -33.24
N ILE A 466 -9.57 1.65 -31.91
CA ILE A 466 -9.82 0.46 -31.08
C ILE A 466 -11.12 -0.23 -31.48
N LEU A 467 -12.20 0.52 -31.69
CA LEU A 467 -13.49 -0.03 -32.10
C LEU A 467 -13.42 -0.70 -33.48
N LYS A 468 -12.73 -0.10 -34.46
CA LYS A 468 -12.55 -0.70 -35.77
C LYS A 468 -11.76 -2.02 -35.75
N ARG A 469 -10.70 -2.10 -34.91
CA ARG A 469 -9.95 -3.36 -34.75
C ARG A 469 -10.82 -4.49 -34.17
N ARG A 470 -11.64 -4.20 -33.16
CA ARG A 470 -12.58 -5.19 -32.58
C ARG A 470 -13.66 -5.67 -33.55
N ILE A 471 -14.08 -4.83 -34.50
CA ILE A 471 -15.08 -5.20 -35.53
C ILE A 471 -14.44 -6.10 -36.58
N ASN A 472 -13.15 -5.90 -36.88
CA ASN A 472 -12.43 -6.70 -37.89
C ASN A 472 -11.87 -8.03 -37.32
N GLU A 473 -11.86 -8.23 -36.00
CA GLU A 473 -11.44 -9.47 -35.35
C GLU A 473 -12.62 -10.40 -34.98
N LYS A 474 -13.85 -9.97 -35.18
CA LYS A 474 -15.08 -10.78 -35.15
C LYS A 474 -15.53 -11.16 -36.55
#